data_a2673128a5788ee769295de6f6ffb4c3
#
_entry.id   a2673128a5788ee769295de6f6ffb4c3
#
_cell.length_a   1.000
_cell.length_b   1.000
_cell.length_c   1.000
_cell.angle_alpha   90.00
_cell.angle_beta   90.00
_cell.angle_gamma   90.00
#
_symmetry.space_group_name_H-M   'P 1'
#
loop_
_entity.id
_entity.type
_entity.pdbx_description
1 polymer ?
#
loop_
_entity_poly.entity_id
_entity_poly.type
_entity_poly.pdbx_seq_one_letter_code
_entity_poly.pdbx_strand_id
1 'polypeptide(L)'
;MSDYKIETKCIQSGYKPGNGEPRVLPIYQSTTFKYNSSDQMGRLFDLEESGYFYTRLQNPTNDAVAAKICDLEGGVAAMLTSSGQAANFYAIMNIVEAGDHIVCASALYGGTYNLYAHTIKKMGVEATFVEPDCSEEDLNAAFRDNTKVVFGES
;
A
#
# COMPACT_ATOMS: atom_id res chain seq x y z
N MET A 1 17.54 5.38 6.19
CA MET A 1 16.59 5.56 7.33
C MET A 1 17.19 6.58 8.28
N SER A 2 16.42 7.54 8.76
CA SER A 2 16.90 8.53 9.72
C SER A 2 17.02 7.88 11.11
N ASP A 3 18.14 8.14 11.82
CA ASP A 3 18.36 7.67 13.21
C ASP A 3 17.51 8.45 14.24
N TYR A 4 16.45 9.11 13.79
CA TYR A 4 15.59 9.88 14.65
C TYR A 4 14.70 8.97 15.52
N LYS A 5 14.42 9.43 16.75
CA LYS A 5 13.41 8.83 17.60
C LYS A 5 12.01 8.97 16.98
N ILE A 6 11.09 8.08 17.36
CA ILE A 6 9.74 8.02 16.79
C ILE A 6 9.01 9.37 16.88
N GLU A 7 9.16 10.10 18.00
CA GLU A 7 8.52 11.40 18.20
C GLU A 7 9.03 12.44 17.18
N THR A 8 10.32 12.40 16.83
CA THR A 8 10.90 13.28 15.83
C THR A 8 10.44 12.88 14.43
N LYS A 9 10.35 11.58 14.14
CA LYS A 9 9.83 11.07 12.87
C LYS A 9 8.38 11.49 12.64
N CYS A 10 7.53 11.43 13.66
CA CYS A 10 6.13 11.89 13.57
C CYS A 10 6.02 13.34 13.06
N ILE A 11 7.00 14.19 13.38
CA ILE A 11 7.01 15.60 12.99
C ILE A 11 7.79 15.82 11.69
N GLN A 12 8.99 15.25 11.56
CA GLN A 12 9.98 15.63 10.53
C GLN A 12 9.98 14.73 9.28
N SER A 13 9.48 13.49 9.36
CA SER A 13 9.52 12.58 8.23
C SER A 13 8.51 12.93 7.13
N GLY A 14 8.80 12.46 5.92
CA GLY A 14 7.92 12.57 4.75
C GLY A 14 8.13 13.81 3.90
N TYR A 15 8.63 14.92 4.46
CA TYR A 15 8.93 16.13 3.71
C TYR A 15 10.20 16.79 4.21
N LYS A 16 11.07 17.15 3.29
CA LYS A 16 12.30 17.90 3.58
C LYS A 16 12.31 19.17 2.73
N PRO A 17 12.02 20.34 3.32
CA PRO A 17 11.99 21.59 2.57
C PRO A 17 13.38 21.99 2.08
N GLY A 18 13.46 22.52 0.88
CA GLY A 18 14.61 23.19 0.34
C GLY A 18 14.77 24.63 0.86
N ASN A 19 15.82 25.32 0.40
CA ASN A 19 16.03 26.71 0.78
C ASN A 19 14.91 27.60 0.22
N GLY A 20 14.24 28.37 1.09
CA GLY A 20 13.13 29.25 0.70
C GLY A 20 11.77 28.54 0.56
N GLU A 21 11.70 27.23 0.74
CA GLU A 21 10.46 26.49 0.73
C GLU A 21 9.73 26.53 2.10
N PRO A 22 8.39 26.37 2.11
CA PRO A 22 7.64 26.27 3.36
C PRO A 22 8.12 25.11 4.21
N ARG A 23 8.14 25.29 5.54
CA ARG A 23 8.47 24.19 6.47
C ARG A 23 7.44 23.08 6.49
N VAL A 24 6.19 23.41 6.19
CA VAL A 24 5.09 22.45 6.04
C VAL A 24 4.77 22.33 4.56
N LEU A 25 4.68 21.12 4.06
CA LEU A 25 4.33 20.86 2.67
C LEU A 25 2.95 21.48 2.35
N PRO A 26 2.84 22.34 1.33
CA PRO A 26 1.54 22.82 0.84
C PRO A 26 0.66 21.68 0.35
N ILE A 27 -0.66 21.83 0.46
CA ILE A 27 -1.60 20.86 -0.13
C ILE A 27 -1.72 21.13 -1.63
N TYR A 28 -1.30 20.17 -2.44
CA TYR A 28 -1.33 20.23 -3.90
C TYR A 28 -2.67 19.69 -4.42
N GLN A 29 -3.65 20.56 -4.56
CA GLN A 29 -4.97 20.23 -5.13
C GLN A 29 -4.96 20.44 -6.65
N SER A 30 -4.16 19.68 -7.35
CA SER A 30 -4.06 19.74 -8.82
C SER A 30 -4.16 18.35 -9.42
N THR A 31 -4.87 18.22 -10.53
CA THR A 31 -4.94 16.96 -11.28
C THR A 31 -3.71 16.78 -12.16
N THR A 32 -3.21 17.89 -12.75
CA THR A 32 -2.08 17.87 -13.69
C THR A 32 -1.03 18.87 -13.25
N PHE A 33 0.18 18.70 -13.74
CA PHE A 33 1.33 19.53 -13.44
C PHE A 33 1.92 20.07 -14.74
N LYS A 34 2.58 21.24 -14.67
CA LYS A 34 3.27 21.85 -15.79
C LYS A 34 4.60 21.11 -16.05
N TYR A 35 4.88 20.83 -17.30
CA TYR A 35 6.17 20.36 -17.81
C TYR A 35 6.74 21.36 -18.84
N ASN A 36 8.02 21.24 -19.16
CA ASN A 36 8.71 22.24 -19.98
C ASN A 36 8.52 22.01 -21.49
N SER A 37 8.33 20.75 -21.93
CA SER A 37 8.15 20.41 -23.34
C SER A 37 7.38 19.09 -23.49
N SER A 38 6.88 18.82 -24.70
CA SER A 38 6.24 17.54 -25.03
C SER A 38 7.21 16.36 -24.91
N ASP A 39 8.49 16.57 -25.20
CA ASP A 39 9.51 15.54 -25.07
C ASP A 39 9.74 15.18 -23.60
N GLN A 40 9.75 16.17 -22.70
CA GLN A 40 9.81 15.92 -21.26
C GLN A 40 8.58 15.14 -20.79
N MET A 41 7.40 15.50 -21.26
CA MET A 41 6.18 14.76 -20.93
C MET A 41 6.27 13.29 -21.37
N GLY A 42 6.79 13.02 -22.57
CA GLY A 42 7.05 11.66 -23.04
C GLY A 42 7.93 10.87 -22.07
N ARG A 43 9.08 11.43 -21.69
CA ARG A 43 9.99 10.78 -20.73
C ARG A 43 9.39 10.54 -19.35
N LEU A 44 8.54 11.46 -18.86
CA LEU A 44 7.81 11.27 -17.61
C LEU A 44 6.81 10.10 -17.70
N PHE A 45 6.10 9.98 -18.83
CA PHE A 45 5.17 8.87 -19.08
C PHE A 45 5.88 7.53 -19.25
N ASP A 46 7.03 7.53 -19.90
CA ASP A 46 7.85 6.34 -20.12
C ASP A 46 8.70 5.97 -18.88
N LEU A 47 8.57 6.74 -17.79
CA LEU A 47 9.31 6.58 -16.51
C LEU A 47 10.84 6.69 -16.68
N GLU A 48 11.31 7.36 -17.73
CA GLU A 48 12.72 7.68 -17.96
C GLU A 48 13.19 8.88 -17.14
N GLU A 49 12.26 9.72 -16.72
CA GLU A 49 12.48 10.91 -15.89
C GLU A 49 11.52 10.90 -14.69
N SER A 50 12.01 11.31 -13.52
CA SER A 50 11.17 11.46 -12.33
C SER A 50 10.53 12.84 -12.29
N GLY A 51 9.25 12.92 -11.97
CA GLY A 51 8.53 14.19 -11.82
C GLY A 51 7.03 14.04 -11.77
N TYR A 52 6.35 15.09 -11.35
CA TYR A 52 4.90 15.11 -11.27
C TYR A 52 4.29 15.52 -12.60
N PHE A 53 3.33 14.77 -13.08
CA PHE A 53 2.58 15.11 -14.28
C PHE A 53 1.07 14.85 -14.14
N TYR A 54 0.67 13.86 -13.35
CA TYR A 54 -0.73 13.53 -13.12
C TYR A 54 -0.98 12.93 -11.74
N THR A 55 -1.90 13.51 -10.97
CA THR A 55 -2.13 13.17 -9.55
C THR A 55 -2.53 11.70 -9.30
N ARG A 56 -3.20 11.04 -10.24
CA ARG A 56 -3.52 9.62 -10.10
C ARG A 56 -2.28 8.75 -9.97
N LEU A 57 -1.17 9.19 -10.56
CA LEU A 57 0.10 8.48 -10.52
C LEU A 57 0.99 8.98 -9.37
N GLN A 58 1.15 10.30 -9.27
CA GLN A 58 2.00 10.93 -8.26
C GLN A 58 1.48 12.32 -7.90
N ASN A 59 1.58 12.66 -6.61
CA ASN A 59 1.25 13.99 -6.11
C ASN A 59 2.13 14.31 -4.90
N PRO A 60 2.74 15.50 -4.80
CA PRO A 60 3.64 15.85 -3.70
C PRO A 60 3.05 15.63 -2.31
N THR A 61 1.75 15.92 -2.13
CA THR A 61 1.07 15.72 -0.85
C THR A 61 0.94 14.22 -0.51
N ASN A 62 0.51 13.41 -1.47
CA ASN A 62 0.37 11.97 -1.28
C ASN A 62 1.73 11.33 -1.00
N ASP A 63 2.76 11.71 -1.75
CA ASP A 63 4.10 11.16 -1.62
C ASP A 63 4.71 11.50 -0.26
N ALA A 64 4.49 12.73 0.24
CA ALA A 64 4.96 13.13 1.57
C ALA A 64 4.29 12.32 2.69
N VAL A 65 2.98 12.05 2.57
CA VAL A 65 2.26 11.21 3.55
C VAL A 65 2.73 9.76 3.46
N ALA A 66 2.83 9.20 2.25
CA ALA A 66 3.33 7.84 2.02
C ALA A 66 4.75 7.67 2.59
N ALA A 67 5.65 8.62 2.30
CA ALA A 67 7.02 8.60 2.82
C ALA A 67 7.07 8.68 4.36
N LYS A 68 6.19 9.47 4.99
CA LYS A 68 6.09 9.56 6.45
C LYS A 68 5.65 8.21 7.06
N ILE A 69 4.58 7.62 6.56
CA ILE A 69 4.09 6.32 7.03
C ILE A 69 5.17 5.25 6.83
N CYS A 70 5.79 5.23 5.66
CA CYS A 70 6.90 4.32 5.36
C CYS A 70 8.05 4.41 6.39
N ASP A 71 8.48 5.62 6.76
CA ASP A 71 9.54 5.80 7.76
C ASP A 71 9.09 5.42 9.18
N LEU A 72 7.83 5.67 9.53
CA LEU A 72 7.26 5.29 10.83
C LEU A 72 7.15 3.77 11.00
N GLU A 73 6.72 3.08 9.94
CA GLU A 73 6.55 1.62 9.92
C GLU A 73 7.86 0.87 9.61
N GLY A 74 8.95 1.59 9.29
CA GLY A 74 10.21 0.96 8.88
C GLY A 74 10.14 0.24 7.53
N GLY A 75 9.19 0.61 6.68
CA GLY A 75 8.98 0.03 5.36
C GLY A 75 10.02 0.48 4.33
N VAL A 76 10.02 -0.17 3.18
CA VAL A 76 10.85 0.21 2.02
C VAL A 76 10.14 1.17 1.08
N ALA A 77 8.81 1.10 1.03
CA ALA A 77 7.94 1.98 0.26
C ALA A 77 6.53 1.98 0.86
N ALA A 78 5.73 2.98 0.51
CA ALA A 78 4.32 3.05 0.86
C ALA A 78 3.53 3.66 -0.30
N MET A 79 2.26 3.27 -0.42
CA MET A 79 1.32 3.82 -1.38
C MET A 79 0.00 4.14 -0.67
N LEU A 80 -0.58 5.28 -0.99
CA LEU A 80 -1.89 5.65 -0.48
C LEU A 80 -3.00 5.12 -1.40
N THR A 81 -4.07 4.66 -0.77
CA THR A 81 -5.28 4.19 -1.45
C THR A 81 -6.50 4.96 -0.98
N SER A 82 -7.62 4.82 -1.71
CA SER A 82 -8.86 5.53 -1.39
C SER A 82 -9.59 5.02 -0.14
N SER A 83 -9.21 3.83 0.36
CA SER A 83 -9.80 3.22 1.56
C SER A 83 -8.92 2.08 2.07
N GLY A 84 -9.12 1.68 3.34
CA GLY A 84 -8.49 0.48 3.90
C GLY A 84 -8.87 -0.80 3.14
N GLN A 85 -10.11 -0.92 2.66
CA GLN A 85 -10.51 -2.05 1.81
C GLN A 85 -9.78 -2.08 0.47
N ALA A 86 -9.50 -0.92 -0.12
CA ALA A 86 -8.66 -0.84 -1.32
C ALA A 86 -7.21 -1.25 -1.00
N ALA A 87 -6.69 -0.87 0.18
CA ALA A 87 -5.36 -1.30 0.62
C ALA A 87 -5.29 -2.82 0.76
N ASN A 88 -6.25 -3.44 1.47
CA ASN A 88 -6.33 -4.90 1.63
C ASN A 88 -6.44 -5.61 0.27
N PHE A 89 -7.31 -5.10 -0.61
CA PHE A 89 -7.49 -5.68 -1.94
C PHE A 89 -6.20 -5.65 -2.77
N TYR A 90 -5.56 -4.47 -2.87
CA TYR A 90 -4.34 -4.34 -3.68
C TYR A 90 -3.15 -5.09 -3.09
N ALA A 91 -3.01 -5.13 -1.76
CA ALA A 91 -1.95 -5.89 -1.11
C ALA A 91 -2.02 -7.38 -1.47
N ILE A 92 -3.21 -7.97 -1.42
CA ILE A 92 -3.40 -9.39 -1.74
C ILE A 92 -3.30 -9.63 -3.25
N MET A 93 -4.03 -8.86 -4.07
CA MET A 93 -4.05 -9.06 -5.53
C MET A 93 -2.73 -8.75 -6.23
N ASN A 94 -1.79 -8.08 -5.54
CA ASN A 94 -0.42 -7.92 -6.02
C ASN A 94 0.42 -9.20 -5.90
N ILE A 95 -0.03 -10.17 -5.09
CA ILE A 95 0.72 -11.40 -4.77
C ILE A 95 0.07 -12.62 -5.40
N VAL A 96 -1.28 -12.65 -5.49
CA VAL A 96 -2.05 -13.82 -5.92
C VAL A 96 -2.63 -13.66 -7.31
N GLU A 97 -2.78 -14.80 -7.99
CA GLU A 97 -3.44 -14.94 -9.30
C GLU A 97 -4.63 -15.90 -9.21
N ALA A 98 -5.43 -15.99 -10.28
CA ALA A 98 -6.50 -16.98 -10.36
C ALA A 98 -5.94 -18.40 -10.25
N GLY A 99 -6.49 -19.20 -9.34
CA GLY A 99 -6.00 -20.52 -8.99
C GLY A 99 -5.15 -20.56 -7.72
N ASP A 100 -4.76 -19.42 -7.17
CA ASP A 100 -4.02 -19.34 -5.91
C ASP A 100 -4.95 -19.43 -4.68
N HIS A 101 -4.31 -19.65 -3.54
CA HIS A 101 -4.95 -19.81 -2.25
C HIS A 101 -4.32 -18.89 -1.19
N ILE A 102 -5.16 -18.41 -0.26
CA ILE A 102 -4.74 -17.66 0.93
C ILE A 102 -5.27 -18.30 2.20
N VAL A 103 -4.52 -18.17 3.29
CA VAL A 103 -4.97 -18.52 4.64
C VAL A 103 -5.24 -17.21 5.39
N CYS A 104 -6.42 -17.09 6.01
CA CYS A 104 -6.85 -15.89 6.71
C CYS A 104 -7.21 -16.20 8.16
N ALA A 105 -6.94 -15.28 9.07
CA ALA A 105 -7.58 -15.31 10.38
C ALA A 105 -9.10 -15.16 10.22
N SER A 106 -9.91 -15.86 11.06
CA SER A 106 -11.37 -15.72 11.04
C SER A 106 -11.83 -14.41 11.69
N ALA A 107 -11.07 -13.89 12.65
CA ALA A 107 -11.35 -12.63 13.37
C ALA A 107 -10.85 -11.42 12.55
N LEU A 108 -11.53 -11.15 11.44
CA LEU A 108 -11.27 -9.98 10.57
C LEU A 108 -12.41 -8.97 10.68
N TYR A 109 -12.13 -7.72 10.32
CA TYR A 109 -13.19 -6.77 10.04
C TYR A 109 -14.19 -7.37 9.04
N GLY A 110 -15.49 -7.23 9.28
CA GLY A 110 -16.53 -7.87 8.46
C GLY A 110 -16.44 -7.58 6.95
N GLY A 111 -15.98 -6.37 6.58
CA GLY A 111 -15.71 -6.02 5.18
C GLY A 111 -14.55 -6.83 4.58
N THR A 112 -13.47 -7.03 5.33
CA THR A 112 -12.30 -7.82 4.91
C THR A 112 -12.66 -9.31 4.85
N TYR A 113 -13.43 -9.81 5.81
CA TYR A 113 -13.95 -11.18 5.77
C TYR A 113 -14.75 -11.41 4.48
N ASN A 114 -15.72 -10.53 4.19
CA ASN A 114 -16.53 -10.64 2.97
C ASN A 114 -15.69 -10.50 1.67
N LEU A 115 -14.67 -9.65 1.69
CA LEU A 115 -13.73 -9.52 0.57
C LEU A 115 -13.09 -10.87 0.24
N TYR A 116 -12.54 -11.55 1.26
CA TYR A 116 -11.80 -12.80 1.05
C TYR A 116 -12.72 -14.03 0.95
N ALA A 117 -13.82 -14.08 1.69
CA ALA A 117 -14.74 -15.22 1.62
C ALA A 117 -15.56 -15.26 0.31
N HIS A 118 -15.86 -14.09 -0.28
CA HIS A 118 -16.82 -14.02 -1.37
C HIS A 118 -16.30 -13.30 -2.62
N THR A 119 -15.63 -12.15 -2.45
CA THR A 119 -15.29 -11.29 -3.58
C THR A 119 -14.12 -11.86 -4.39
N ILE A 120 -12.98 -12.18 -3.74
CA ILE A 120 -11.82 -12.72 -4.45
C ILE A 120 -12.08 -14.12 -5.03
N LYS A 121 -13.01 -14.87 -4.45
CA LYS A 121 -13.44 -16.16 -5.00
C LYS A 121 -13.99 -16.03 -6.43
N LYS A 122 -14.69 -14.92 -6.73
CA LYS A 122 -15.16 -14.61 -8.09
C LYS A 122 -14.02 -14.32 -9.06
N MET A 123 -12.83 -14.00 -8.54
CA MET A 123 -11.60 -13.77 -9.30
C MET A 123 -10.72 -15.02 -9.38
N GLY A 124 -11.21 -16.15 -8.86
CA GLY A 124 -10.51 -17.43 -8.93
C GLY A 124 -9.51 -17.66 -7.78
N VAL A 125 -9.51 -16.82 -6.75
CA VAL A 125 -8.65 -17.01 -5.55
C VAL A 125 -9.47 -17.62 -4.42
N GLU A 126 -8.96 -18.67 -3.79
CA GLU A 126 -9.61 -19.33 -2.66
C GLU A 126 -9.01 -18.89 -1.32
N ALA A 127 -9.85 -18.86 -0.28
CA ALA A 127 -9.43 -18.54 1.08
C ALA A 127 -9.86 -19.63 2.06
N THR A 128 -8.95 -20.03 2.95
CA THR A 128 -9.25 -20.85 4.14
C THR A 128 -9.11 -19.96 5.37
N PHE A 129 -10.11 -20.01 6.26
CA PHE A 129 -10.12 -19.25 7.50
C PHE A 129 -9.75 -20.16 8.68
N VAL A 130 -8.90 -19.65 9.55
CA VAL A 130 -8.46 -20.32 10.79
C VAL A 130 -8.72 -19.39 11.98
N GLU A 131 -8.98 -19.97 13.14
CA GLU A 131 -9.11 -19.18 14.36
C GLU A 131 -7.74 -18.58 14.73
N PRO A 132 -7.70 -17.32 15.26
CA PRO A 132 -6.43 -16.66 15.60
C PRO A 132 -5.59 -17.43 16.64
N ASP A 133 -6.23 -18.22 17.47
CA ASP A 133 -5.64 -19.07 18.51
C ASP A 133 -5.62 -20.57 18.15
N CYS A 134 -5.77 -20.90 16.86
CA CYS A 134 -5.71 -22.29 16.39
C CYS A 134 -4.36 -22.92 16.71
N SER A 135 -4.36 -24.26 16.80
CA SER A 135 -3.12 -25.02 16.98
C SER A 135 -2.21 -24.89 15.74
N GLU A 136 -0.92 -25.14 15.93
CA GLU A 136 0.04 -25.21 14.82
C GLU A 136 -0.36 -26.30 13.81
N GLU A 137 -0.95 -27.39 14.29
CA GLU A 137 -1.45 -28.49 13.44
C GLU A 137 -2.60 -28.02 12.54
N ASP A 138 -3.59 -27.31 13.10
CA ASP A 138 -4.71 -26.75 12.35
C ASP A 138 -4.26 -25.68 11.34
N LEU A 139 -3.31 -24.84 11.75
CA LEU A 139 -2.73 -23.84 10.85
C LEU A 139 -2.02 -24.52 9.68
N ASN A 140 -1.19 -25.53 9.94
CA ASN A 140 -0.48 -26.27 8.90
C ASN A 140 -1.45 -27.02 7.97
N ALA A 141 -2.54 -27.59 8.50
CA ALA A 141 -3.58 -28.24 7.71
C ALA A 141 -4.33 -27.29 6.77
N ALA A 142 -4.34 -26.00 7.07
CA ALA A 142 -4.97 -24.98 6.21
C ALA A 142 -4.14 -24.62 4.96
N PHE A 143 -2.83 -24.93 4.96
CA PHE A 143 -1.96 -24.66 3.81
C PHE A 143 -2.18 -25.68 2.69
N ARG A 144 -2.08 -25.22 1.47
CA ARG A 144 -2.14 -25.99 0.22
C ARG A 144 -0.89 -25.68 -0.61
N ASP A 145 -0.58 -26.50 -1.61
CA ASP A 145 0.56 -26.30 -2.50
C ASP A 145 0.52 -24.94 -3.22
N ASN A 146 -0.68 -24.40 -3.46
CA ASN A 146 -0.93 -23.12 -4.10
C ASN A 146 -1.17 -21.98 -3.09
N THR A 147 -0.88 -22.15 -1.80
CA THR A 147 -1.00 -21.07 -0.81
C THR A 147 0.12 -20.05 -1.00
N LYS A 148 -0.25 -18.78 -1.19
CA LYS A 148 0.68 -17.65 -1.41
C LYS A 148 0.76 -16.68 -0.24
N VAL A 149 -0.31 -16.55 0.54
CA VAL A 149 -0.45 -15.49 1.55
C VAL A 149 -1.06 -16.07 2.82
N VAL A 150 -0.58 -15.58 3.96
CA VAL A 150 -1.26 -15.64 5.25
C VAL A 150 -1.66 -14.22 5.62
N PHE A 151 -2.92 -14.00 5.95
CA PHE A 151 -3.47 -12.69 6.25
C PHE A 151 -4.14 -12.64 7.62
N GLY A 152 -3.86 -11.58 8.39
CA GLY A 152 -4.50 -11.28 9.66
C GLY A 152 -4.61 -9.78 9.86
N GLU A 153 -5.56 -9.36 10.69
CA GLU A 153 -5.71 -7.98 11.18
C GLU A 153 -5.54 -7.96 12.70
N SER A 154 -4.90 -6.91 13.22
CA SER A 154 -4.69 -6.69 14.66
C SER A 154 -5.66 -5.63 15.21
#